data_d6e87a8780efdda25f888fccec0e10d9
#
_entry.id   d6e87a8780efdda25f888fccec0e10d9
#
_cell.length_a   1.000
_cell.length_b   1.000
_cell.length_c   1.000
_cell.angle_alpha   90.00
_cell.angle_beta   90.00
_cell.angle_gamma   90.00
#
_symmetry.space_group_name_H-M   'P 1'
#
loop_
_entity.id
_entity.type
_entity.pdbx_description
1 polymer ?
#
loop_
_entity_poly.entity_id
_entity_poly.type
_entity_poly.pdbx_seq_one_letter_code
_entity_poly.pdbx_strand_id
1 'polypeptide(L)'
;MNGIVAFALRQRILMVIMMLFLFGAGIVGFIKLNIEAYPDPVPPLVDIVTQSTGQSAEEIERYITIPIEIQMAGIPHVTTVRTISLFGLSDVKVQFTYDFTYDEAEQRVINRLSQLPPLPNGAQPQISPESPIGEIYRYRVVGPPGF
;
A
#
# COMPACT_ATOMS: atom_id res chain seq x y z
N MET A 1 -4.10 18.67 -50.66
CA MET A 1 -2.86 18.54 -49.84
C MET A 1 -1.95 19.78 -49.95
N ASN A 2 -2.04 20.61 -51.02
CA ASN A 2 -1.14 21.76 -51.18
C ASN A 2 -1.37 22.96 -50.25
N GLY A 3 -2.56 23.11 -49.64
CA GLY A 3 -2.86 24.22 -48.73
C GLY A 3 -2.13 24.17 -47.41
N ILE A 4 -1.99 22.95 -46.81
CA ILE A 4 -1.30 22.76 -45.51
C ILE A 4 0.21 23.01 -45.66
N VAL A 5 0.79 22.52 -46.76
CA VAL A 5 2.21 22.72 -47.08
C VAL A 5 2.50 24.20 -47.36
N ALA A 6 1.65 24.86 -48.12
CA ALA A 6 1.79 26.29 -48.42
C ALA A 6 1.62 27.15 -47.15
N PHE A 7 0.71 26.79 -46.25
CA PHE A 7 0.54 27.44 -44.94
C PHE A 7 1.79 27.28 -44.07
N ALA A 8 2.31 26.05 -43.96
CA ALA A 8 3.50 25.76 -43.18
C ALA A 8 4.73 26.52 -43.66
N LEU A 9 4.93 26.60 -44.96
CA LEU A 9 6.03 27.36 -45.58
C LEU A 9 5.89 28.86 -45.41
N ARG A 10 4.67 29.38 -45.42
CA ARG A 10 4.39 30.81 -45.24
C ARG A 10 4.50 31.27 -43.79
N GLN A 11 4.18 30.38 -42.83
CA GLN A 11 4.15 30.68 -41.40
C GLN A 11 5.23 29.89 -40.64
N ARG A 12 6.48 29.93 -41.13
CA ARG A 12 7.60 29.17 -40.58
C ARG A 12 7.86 29.42 -39.10
N ILE A 13 7.68 30.66 -38.61
CA ILE A 13 7.86 30.99 -37.18
C ILE A 13 6.79 30.30 -36.32
N LEU A 14 5.55 30.31 -36.76
CA LEU A 14 4.44 29.66 -36.07
C LEU A 14 4.64 28.15 -36.01
N MET A 15 5.17 27.53 -37.06
CA MET A 15 5.50 26.11 -37.10
C MET A 15 6.59 25.76 -36.11
N VAL A 16 7.62 26.60 -35.98
CA VAL A 16 8.69 26.40 -34.99
C VAL A 16 8.16 26.50 -33.56
N ILE A 17 7.31 27.51 -33.28
CA ILE A 17 6.69 27.67 -31.94
C ILE A 17 5.80 26.46 -31.63
N MET A 18 5.00 25.99 -32.57
CA MET A 18 4.14 24.81 -32.38
C MET A 18 4.95 23.55 -32.14
N MET A 19 6.08 23.37 -32.84
CA MET A 19 7.00 22.25 -32.63
C MET A 19 7.64 22.29 -31.23
N LEU A 20 8.10 23.47 -30.78
CA LEU A 20 8.65 23.65 -29.44
C LEU A 20 7.60 23.37 -28.34
N PHE A 21 6.36 23.83 -28.56
CA PHE A 21 5.26 23.56 -27.64
C PHE A 21 4.94 22.07 -27.55
N LEU A 22 4.90 21.37 -28.67
CA LEU A 22 4.64 19.93 -28.75
C LEU A 22 5.78 19.14 -28.08
N PHE A 23 7.02 19.56 -28.30
CA PHE A 23 8.19 18.95 -27.65
C PHE A 23 8.18 19.15 -26.13
N GLY A 24 7.87 20.38 -25.67
CA GLY A 24 7.72 20.67 -24.24
C GLY A 24 6.58 19.88 -23.59
N ALA A 25 5.42 19.79 -24.26
CA ALA A 25 4.30 18.98 -23.79
C ALA A 25 4.66 17.49 -23.74
N GLY A 26 5.44 17.00 -24.70
CA GLY A 26 5.96 15.62 -24.72
C GLY A 26 6.87 15.31 -23.53
N ILE A 27 7.79 16.22 -23.22
CA ILE A 27 8.68 16.06 -22.05
C ILE A 27 7.88 16.04 -20.74
N VAL A 28 6.93 16.96 -20.57
CA VAL A 28 6.08 17.01 -19.38
C VAL A 28 5.23 15.72 -19.27
N GLY A 29 4.69 15.25 -20.40
CA GLY A 29 3.97 13.98 -20.45
C GLY A 29 4.84 12.80 -20.06
N PHE A 30 6.07 12.75 -20.57
CA PHE A 30 7.02 11.68 -20.27
C PHE A 30 7.43 11.63 -18.78
N ILE A 31 7.70 12.80 -18.18
CA ILE A 31 8.05 12.89 -16.74
C ILE A 31 6.88 12.49 -15.84
N LYS A 32 5.63 12.76 -16.27
CA LYS A 32 4.43 12.38 -15.53
C LYS A 32 3.96 10.95 -15.80
N LEU A 33 4.58 10.26 -16.73
CA LEU A 33 4.25 8.88 -17.02
C LEU A 33 4.80 8.00 -15.88
N ASN A 34 3.91 7.42 -15.09
CA ASN A 34 4.26 6.40 -14.10
C ASN A 34 4.58 5.10 -14.86
N ILE A 35 5.85 4.93 -15.24
CA ILE A 35 6.29 3.69 -15.91
C ILE A 35 6.66 2.70 -14.82
N GLU A 36 5.71 1.88 -14.43
CA GLU A 36 5.96 0.70 -13.60
C GLU A 36 6.32 -0.47 -14.52
N ALA A 37 7.49 -1.05 -14.32
CA ALA A 37 7.94 -2.22 -15.10
C ALA A 37 7.02 -3.43 -14.86
N TYR A 38 6.40 -3.51 -13.68
CA TYR A 38 5.38 -4.47 -13.29
C TYR A 38 4.28 -3.71 -12.55
N PRO A 39 3.14 -3.38 -13.22
CA PRO A 39 1.99 -2.82 -12.50
C PRO A 39 1.53 -3.84 -11.47
N ASP A 40 1.38 -3.40 -10.23
CA ASP A 40 0.86 -4.25 -9.16
C ASP A 40 -0.59 -4.67 -9.47
N PRO A 41 -0.82 -5.94 -9.82
CA PRO A 41 -2.17 -6.44 -10.10
C PRO A 41 -2.97 -6.63 -8.80
N VAL A 42 -2.36 -6.42 -7.64
CA VAL A 42 -2.96 -6.67 -6.33
C VAL A 42 -3.26 -5.35 -5.66
N PRO A 43 -4.49 -5.16 -5.15
CA PRO A 43 -4.83 -3.96 -4.38
C PRO A 43 -3.98 -3.90 -3.10
N PRO A 44 -3.72 -2.69 -2.55
CA PRO A 44 -2.95 -2.55 -1.32
C PRO A 44 -3.54 -3.41 -0.20
N LEU A 45 -2.69 -4.23 0.41
CA LEU A 45 -3.03 -5.14 1.48
C LEU A 45 -2.11 -4.83 2.66
N VAL A 46 -2.70 -4.55 3.82
CA VAL A 46 -1.96 -4.33 5.06
C VAL A 46 -2.21 -5.51 5.99
N ASP A 47 -1.13 -6.11 6.45
CA ASP A 47 -1.14 -7.28 7.32
C ASP A 47 -0.79 -6.88 8.76
N ILE A 48 -1.67 -7.16 9.71
CA ILE A 48 -1.54 -6.81 11.12
C ILE A 48 -1.39 -8.09 11.93
N VAL A 49 -0.22 -8.29 12.49
CA VAL A 49 0.11 -9.47 13.31
C VAL A 49 0.18 -9.07 14.77
N THR A 50 -0.57 -9.77 15.61
CA THR A 50 -0.57 -9.55 17.06
C THR A 50 -0.25 -10.84 17.79
N GLN A 51 0.78 -10.83 18.62
CA GLN A 51 1.16 -11.97 19.43
C GLN A 51 0.72 -11.80 20.89
N SER A 52 0.09 -12.82 21.43
CA SER A 52 -0.27 -12.91 22.86
C SER A 52 -0.11 -14.33 23.34
N THR A 53 1.03 -14.61 23.96
CA THR A 53 1.39 -15.97 24.41
C THR A 53 0.47 -16.46 25.52
N GLY A 54 0.10 -17.73 25.47
CA GLY A 54 -0.68 -18.39 26.52
C GLY A 54 -2.20 -18.29 26.39
N GLN A 55 -2.71 -17.66 25.33
CA GLN A 55 -4.15 -17.57 25.03
C GLN A 55 -4.57 -18.60 23.98
N SER A 56 -5.75 -19.18 24.17
CA SER A 56 -6.38 -20.04 23.18
C SER A 56 -6.81 -19.26 21.95
N ALA A 57 -7.05 -19.94 20.82
CA ALA A 57 -7.50 -19.29 19.59
C ALA A 57 -8.84 -18.54 19.79
N GLU A 58 -9.75 -19.09 20.63
CA GLU A 58 -11.03 -18.43 20.95
C GLU A 58 -10.85 -17.16 21.78
N GLU A 59 -9.92 -17.15 22.72
CA GLU A 59 -9.60 -15.95 23.50
C GLU A 59 -8.92 -14.89 22.67
N ILE A 60 -8.00 -15.27 21.78
CA ILE A 60 -7.36 -14.39 20.80
C ILE A 60 -8.42 -13.77 19.89
N GLU A 61 -9.34 -14.55 19.36
CA GLU A 61 -10.44 -14.05 18.52
C GLU A 61 -11.27 -13.01 19.26
N ARG A 62 -11.75 -13.35 20.45
CA ARG A 62 -12.68 -12.52 21.22
C ARG A 62 -12.05 -11.22 21.73
N TYR A 63 -10.82 -11.28 22.23
CA TYR A 63 -10.21 -10.15 22.95
C TYR A 63 -9.19 -9.37 22.13
N ILE A 64 -8.71 -9.91 21.02
CA ILE A 64 -7.69 -9.27 20.18
C ILE A 64 -8.20 -9.08 18.76
N THR A 65 -8.62 -10.16 18.09
CA THR A 65 -8.97 -10.12 16.66
C THR A 65 -10.22 -9.27 16.41
N ILE A 66 -11.31 -9.51 17.14
CA ILE A 66 -12.58 -8.79 16.97
C ILE A 66 -12.42 -7.28 17.22
N PRO A 67 -11.79 -6.81 18.31
CA PRO A 67 -11.54 -5.39 18.53
C PRO A 67 -10.75 -4.73 17.38
N ILE A 68 -9.73 -5.41 16.85
CA ILE A 68 -8.95 -4.91 15.71
C ILE A 68 -9.82 -4.87 14.46
N GLU A 69 -10.56 -5.95 14.16
CA GLU A 69 -11.44 -6.05 12.99
C GLU A 69 -12.49 -4.91 12.96
N ILE A 70 -13.14 -4.63 14.10
CA ILE A 70 -14.13 -3.55 14.21
C ILE A 70 -13.49 -2.18 13.87
N GLN A 71 -12.27 -1.94 14.36
CA GLN A 71 -11.55 -0.70 14.06
C GLN A 71 -11.15 -0.60 12.58
N MET A 72 -10.71 -1.71 12.00
CA MET A 72 -10.31 -1.75 10.58
C MET A 72 -11.51 -1.63 9.64
N ALA A 73 -12.65 -2.25 9.97
CA ALA A 73 -13.89 -2.13 9.19
C ALA A 73 -14.42 -0.68 9.13
N GLY A 74 -14.06 0.18 10.08
CA GLY A 74 -14.40 1.59 10.09
C GLY A 74 -13.53 2.48 9.20
N ILE A 75 -12.54 1.95 8.50
CA ILE A 75 -11.66 2.72 7.61
C ILE A 75 -12.32 2.86 6.23
N PRO A 76 -12.43 4.10 5.68
CA PRO A 76 -12.93 4.30 4.33
C PRO A 76 -12.07 3.59 3.29
N HIS A 77 -12.71 3.09 2.23
CA HIS A 77 -12.06 2.39 1.10
C HIS A 77 -11.47 1.00 1.43
N VAL A 78 -11.78 0.44 2.59
CA VAL A 78 -11.55 -0.98 2.88
C VAL A 78 -12.56 -1.82 2.11
N THR A 79 -12.07 -2.75 1.31
CA THR A 79 -12.89 -3.67 0.51
C THR A 79 -13.18 -4.95 1.28
N THR A 80 -12.18 -5.48 1.96
CA THR A 80 -12.29 -6.75 2.68
C THR A 80 -11.36 -6.74 3.90
N VAL A 81 -11.86 -7.25 5.01
CA VAL A 81 -11.07 -7.59 6.18
C VAL A 81 -11.12 -9.10 6.35
N ARG A 82 -9.99 -9.75 6.43
CA ARG A 82 -9.86 -11.20 6.69
C ARG A 82 -9.05 -11.42 7.93
N THR A 83 -9.52 -12.29 8.80
CA THR A 83 -8.90 -12.55 10.09
C THR A 83 -8.63 -14.03 10.28
N ILE A 84 -7.51 -14.35 10.94
CA ILE A 84 -7.15 -15.69 11.33
C ILE A 84 -6.69 -15.62 12.78
N SER A 85 -7.35 -16.37 13.64
CA SER A 85 -7.00 -16.50 15.06
C SER A 85 -6.41 -17.88 15.32
N LEU A 86 -5.17 -17.89 15.79
CA LEU A 86 -4.45 -19.11 16.18
C LEU A 86 -4.08 -19.06 17.66
N PHE A 87 -3.56 -20.16 18.19
CA PHE A 87 -3.05 -20.18 19.56
C PHE A 87 -1.91 -19.15 19.72
N GLY A 88 -2.14 -18.14 20.54
CA GLY A 88 -1.17 -17.07 20.81
C GLY A 88 -0.92 -16.08 19.68
N LEU A 89 -1.68 -16.13 18.56
CA LEU A 89 -1.46 -15.29 17.39
C LEU A 89 -2.78 -14.84 16.75
N SER A 90 -2.87 -13.55 16.44
CA SER A 90 -3.92 -12.96 15.60
C SER A 90 -3.28 -12.40 14.34
N ASP A 91 -3.85 -12.73 13.20
CA ASP A 91 -3.47 -12.21 11.87
C ASP A 91 -4.70 -11.55 11.24
N VAL A 92 -4.61 -10.26 10.94
CA VAL A 92 -5.70 -9.45 10.38
C VAL A 92 -5.21 -8.79 9.09
N LYS A 93 -5.77 -9.22 7.97
CA LYS A 93 -5.46 -8.72 6.63
C LYS A 93 -6.51 -7.73 6.16
N VAL A 94 -6.09 -6.50 5.93
CA VAL A 94 -6.95 -5.40 5.49
C VAL A 94 -6.64 -5.06 4.05
N GLN A 95 -7.59 -5.29 3.16
CA GLN A 95 -7.49 -5.03 1.74
C GLN A 95 -8.21 -3.73 1.38
N PHE A 96 -7.51 -2.84 0.68
CA PHE A 96 -8.03 -1.56 0.22
C PHE A 96 -8.44 -1.60 -1.26
N THR A 97 -9.07 -0.52 -1.74
CA THR A 97 -9.32 -0.32 -3.16
C THR A 97 -8.04 0.08 -3.91
N TYR A 98 -8.01 -0.12 -5.23
CA TYR A 98 -6.86 0.22 -6.08
C TYR A 98 -6.53 1.73 -6.14
N ASP A 99 -7.44 2.60 -5.69
CA ASP A 99 -7.25 4.05 -5.69
C ASP A 99 -6.27 4.53 -4.61
N PHE A 100 -5.83 3.64 -3.72
CA PHE A 100 -4.93 3.94 -2.62
C PHE A 100 -3.52 3.42 -2.90
N THR A 101 -2.52 4.21 -2.49
CA THR A 101 -1.16 3.73 -2.38
C THR A 101 -0.98 2.89 -1.10
N TYR A 102 0.00 1.99 -1.09
CA TYR A 102 0.31 1.19 0.10
C TYR A 102 0.62 2.07 1.32
N ASP A 103 1.44 3.12 1.13
CA ASP A 103 1.84 4.05 2.20
C ASP A 103 0.64 4.76 2.83
N GLU A 104 -0.35 5.17 2.02
CA GLU A 104 -1.58 5.80 2.52
C GLU A 104 -2.44 4.80 3.30
N ALA A 105 -2.54 3.56 2.82
CA ALA A 105 -3.26 2.49 3.49
C ALA A 105 -2.62 2.18 4.85
N GLU A 106 -1.30 2.02 4.90
CA GLU A 106 -0.53 1.77 6.12
C GLU A 106 -0.72 2.89 7.15
N GLN A 107 -0.59 4.15 6.74
CA GLN A 107 -0.78 5.30 7.63
C GLN A 107 -2.19 5.33 8.25
N ARG A 108 -3.23 4.98 7.48
CA ARG A 108 -4.60 4.90 8.00
C ARG A 108 -4.75 3.78 9.01
N VAL A 109 -4.15 2.63 8.75
CA VAL A 109 -4.14 1.50 9.68
C VAL A 109 -3.42 1.88 10.98
N ILE A 110 -2.22 2.50 10.90
CA ILE A 110 -1.48 2.97 12.08
C ILE A 110 -2.33 3.93 12.92
N ASN A 111 -2.97 4.90 12.27
CA ASN A 111 -3.82 5.88 12.95
C ASN A 111 -5.03 5.23 13.65
N ARG A 112 -5.57 4.14 13.11
CA ARG A 112 -6.65 3.39 13.74
C ARG A 112 -6.15 2.48 14.85
N LEU A 113 -5.02 1.82 14.66
CA LEU A 113 -4.39 1.00 15.71
C LEU A 113 -4.04 1.84 16.95
N SER A 114 -3.64 3.08 16.79
CA SER A 114 -3.36 3.99 17.92
C SER A 114 -4.60 4.35 18.75
N GLN A 115 -5.80 4.16 18.22
CA GLN A 115 -7.07 4.39 18.89
C GLN A 115 -7.65 3.14 19.58
N LEU A 116 -6.97 2.00 19.43
CA LEU A 116 -7.37 0.76 20.11
C LEU A 116 -7.22 0.90 21.64
N PRO A 117 -8.18 0.39 22.40
CA PRO A 117 -7.99 0.23 23.83
C PRO A 117 -6.83 -0.73 24.09
N PRO A 118 -6.19 -0.65 25.29
CA PRO A 118 -5.11 -1.55 25.62
C PRO A 118 -5.60 -3.00 25.55
N LEU A 119 -4.86 -3.81 24.78
CA LEU A 119 -5.16 -5.22 24.58
C LEU A 119 -4.71 -6.07 25.78
N PRO A 120 -5.31 -7.23 26.00
CA PRO A 120 -4.93 -8.15 27.07
C PRO A 120 -3.45 -8.53 27.00
N ASN A 121 -2.85 -8.81 28.17
CA ASN A 121 -1.44 -9.21 28.32
C ASN A 121 -0.42 -8.22 27.71
N GLY A 122 -0.81 -6.96 27.47
CA GLY A 122 0.07 -5.97 26.85
C GLY A 122 0.40 -6.31 25.39
N ALA A 123 -0.43 -7.09 24.71
CA ALA A 123 -0.26 -7.43 23.31
C ALA A 123 -0.27 -6.16 22.45
N GLN A 124 0.70 -6.02 21.55
CA GLN A 124 0.81 -4.89 20.65
C GLN A 124 0.65 -5.37 19.22
N PRO A 125 -0.31 -4.79 18.46
CA PRO A 125 -0.42 -5.04 17.04
C PRO A 125 0.81 -4.50 16.31
N GLN A 126 1.37 -5.30 15.43
CA GLN A 126 2.48 -4.91 14.57
C GLN A 126 2.05 -5.06 13.13
N ILE A 127 2.36 -4.06 12.31
CA ILE A 127 2.17 -4.16 10.87
C ILE A 127 3.33 -4.96 10.31
N SER A 128 3.00 -6.03 9.59
CA SER A 128 3.99 -6.81 8.86
C SER A 128 4.33 -6.07 7.58
N PRO A 129 5.62 -5.77 7.31
CA PRO A 129 6.00 -5.18 6.03
C PRO A 129 5.70 -6.19 4.92
N GLU A 130 4.66 -5.91 4.14
CA GLU A 130 4.39 -6.68 2.93
C GLU A 130 5.08 -6.02 1.73
N SER A 131 5.88 -6.82 1.03
CA SER A 131 6.34 -6.46 -0.30
C SER A 131 5.24 -6.86 -1.31
N PRO A 132 4.82 -5.96 -2.22
CA PRO A 132 3.85 -6.30 -3.26
C PRO A 132 4.30 -7.46 -4.17
N ILE A 133 5.60 -7.73 -4.23
CA ILE A 133 6.20 -8.83 -4.99
C ILE A 133 6.26 -10.13 -4.16
N GLY A 134 5.81 -10.09 -2.91
CA GLY A 134 5.91 -11.21 -1.97
C GLY A 134 7.30 -11.31 -1.33
N GLU A 135 7.32 -11.80 -0.11
CA GLU A 135 8.55 -12.06 0.63
C GLU A 135 9.19 -13.36 0.10
N ILE A 136 10.33 -13.23 -0.61
CA ILE A 136 11.00 -14.39 -1.20
C ILE A 136 11.83 -15.14 -0.15
N TYR A 137 12.42 -14.41 0.80
CA TYR A 137 13.32 -15.00 1.80
C TYR A 137 13.44 -14.14 3.05
N ARG A 138 13.25 -14.73 4.21
CA ARG A 138 13.45 -14.10 5.52
C ARG A 138 14.62 -14.77 6.22
N TYR A 139 15.65 -14.02 6.60
CA TYR A 139 16.79 -14.56 7.32
C TYR A 139 17.06 -13.77 8.61
N ARG A 140 17.52 -14.48 9.62
CA ARG A 140 17.96 -13.89 10.88
C ARG A 140 19.49 -13.92 10.93
N VAL A 141 20.09 -12.77 11.03
CA VAL A 141 21.54 -12.68 11.26
C VAL A 141 21.80 -12.96 12.74
N VAL A 142 22.54 -14.02 13.03
CA VAL A 142 22.98 -14.34 14.39
C VAL A 142 24.43 -13.87 14.50
N GLY A 143 24.66 -12.86 15.34
CA GLY A 143 26.02 -12.39 15.65
C GLY A 143 26.80 -13.41 16.48
N PRO A 144 28.14 -13.30 16.53
CA PRO A 144 28.95 -14.13 17.42
C PRO A 144 28.57 -13.89 18.89
N PRO A 145 28.69 -14.91 19.76
CA PRO A 145 28.34 -14.78 21.17
C PRO A 145 29.23 -13.70 21.81
N GLY A 146 28.62 -12.59 22.26
CA GLY A 146 29.32 -11.49 22.91
C GLY A 146 29.11 -10.10 22.28
N PHE A 147 28.27 -10.00 21.25
CA PHE A 147 27.81 -8.70 20.70
C PHE A 147 26.36 -8.46 21.03
#